data_0ecb6800e06167c8f057ed859056402b
#
_entry.id   0ecb6800e06167c8f057ed859056402b
#
_cell.length_a   1.000
_cell.length_b   1.000
_cell.length_c   1.000
_cell.angle_alpha   90.00
_cell.angle_beta   90.00
_cell.angle_gamma   90.00
#
_symmetry.space_group_name_H-M   'P 1'
#
loop_
_entity.id
_entity.type
_entity.pdbx_description
1 polymer ?
#
loop_
_entity_poly.entity_id
_entity_poly.type
_entity_poly.pdbx_seq_one_letter_code
_entity_poly.pdbx_strand_id
1 'polypeptide(L)'
;MRPASACLVFLMALSLGHWPVAAPARPQDATTDGGLEAASNGRLVRVGALSGNGAVTTVPLEVYVARVLVGEAEPNAPDGGLQALAIAARTFTMVNIGRHSREGFDLCDTTHCQVWRAAATAASRRAVMATAGQVLLYNGALAEVFYSASCGGHTENAGDVWARGALFPYLRGVPDDVHESEVPWRLERSLDEVREAVARVGARGARLEDVRLEGRSPGGRVMRVGLPGLTPDSLTGDQFRGALGFADLRSTAFSLERVGDRLRFEGRGYGHGVGMCVVGAGRRAQRGETAEQILAHYFPLLTVRRFDDLAR
;
A
#
# COMPACT_ATOMS: atom_id res chain seq x y z
N MET A 1 58.20 -30.64 73.42
CA MET A 1 58.64 -30.36 72.05
C MET A 1 57.61 -30.97 71.09
N ARG A 2 56.80 -30.17 70.46
CA ARG A 2 55.80 -30.61 69.51
C ARG A 2 56.20 -30.11 68.10
N PRO A 3 56.05 -30.88 67.05
CA PRO A 3 56.36 -30.42 65.71
C PRO A 3 55.14 -29.73 65.12
N ALA A 4 55.42 -28.69 64.34
CA ALA A 4 54.43 -27.86 63.63
C ALA A 4 53.84 -28.59 62.42
N SER A 5 52.51 -28.63 62.30
CA SER A 5 51.83 -29.09 61.10
C SER A 5 51.79 -27.98 60.06
N ALA A 6 52.34 -28.25 58.88
CA ALA A 6 52.22 -27.37 57.73
C ALA A 6 50.87 -27.61 57.03
N CYS A 7 50.04 -26.55 56.95
CA CYS A 7 48.81 -26.58 56.23
C CYS A 7 49.08 -26.24 54.75
N LEU A 8 48.92 -27.24 53.87
CA LEU A 8 48.98 -27.05 52.41
C LEU A 8 47.62 -26.44 51.95
N VAL A 9 47.69 -25.21 51.50
CA VAL A 9 46.54 -24.55 50.85
C VAL A 9 46.55 -24.92 49.37
N PHE A 10 45.58 -25.72 48.94
CA PHE A 10 45.35 -26.03 47.55
C PHE A 10 44.59 -24.84 46.91
N LEU A 11 45.27 -24.06 46.06
CA LEU A 11 44.66 -23.06 45.20
C LEU A 11 44.01 -23.78 44.00
N MET A 12 42.70 -23.95 44.03
CA MET A 12 41.93 -24.32 42.83
C MET A 12 41.84 -23.09 41.92
N ALA A 13 42.56 -23.12 40.79
CA ALA A 13 42.41 -22.18 39.73
C ALA A 13 41.08 -22.47 38.99
N LEU A 14 40.05 -21.64 39.26
CA LEU A 14 38.83 -21.60 38.44
C LEU A 14 39.16 -21.03 37.06
N SER A 15 39.29 -21.92 36.07
CA SER A 15 39.30 -21.53 34.66
C SER A 15 37.90 -21.01 34.28
N LEU A 16 37.75 -19.69 34.27
CA LEU A 16 36.59 -19.03 33.65
C LEU A 16 36.66 -19.32 32.16
N GLY A 17 35.85 -20.29 31.71
CA GLY A 17 35.64 -20.55 30.31
C GLY A 17 35.08 -19.29 29.62
N HIS A 18 35.89 -18.68 28.79
CA HIS A 18 35.42 -17.64 27.86
C HIS A 18 34.52 -18.32 26.84
N TRP A 19 33.21 -18.21 27.02
CA TRP A 19 32.28 -18.45 25.93
C TRP A 19 32.49 -17.34 24.93
N PRO A 20 32.69 -17.66 23.63
CA PRO A 20 32.74 -16.63 22.62
C PRO A 20 31.36 -15.95 22.59
N VAL A 21 31.32 -14.72 23.06
CA VAL A 21 30.19 -13.82 22.77
C VAL A 21 30.16 -13.71 21.26
N ALA A 22 29.14 -14.26 20.64
CA ALA A 22 28.89 -14.08 19.22
C ALA A 22 28.95 -12.57 18.92
N ALA A 23 29.93 -12.18 18.13
CA ALA A 23 30.03 -10.79 17.69
C ALA A 23 28.68 -10.38 17.09
N PRO A 24 28.18 -9.17 17.40
CA PRO A 24 26.97 -8.68 16.72
C PRO A 24 27.24 -8.75 15.23
N ALA A 25 26.33 -9.40 14.49
CA ALA A 25 26.41 -9.48 13.04
C ALA A 25 26.69 -8.06 12.51
N ARG A 26 27.79 -7.89 11.79
CA ARG A 26 28.11 -6.62 11.14
C ARG A 26 26.89 -6.19 10.34
N PRO A 27 26.57 -4.90 10.24
CA PRO A 27 25.56 -4.41 9.32
C PRO A 27 26.11 -4.56 7.89
N GLN A 28 26.24 -5.80 7.44
CA GLN A 28 26.52 -6.15 6.06
C GLN A 28 25.17 -6.23 5.38
N ASP A 29 25.07 -5.51 4.25
CA ASP A 29 24.10 -5.65 3.20
C ASP A 29 22.81 -4.84 3.22
N ALA A 30 22.74 -3.69 3.88
CA ALA A 30 21.69 -2.70 3.56
C ALA A 30 21.84 -2.11 2.13
N THR A 31 22.93 -2.44 1.41
CA THR A 31 23.22 -1.96 0.06
C THR A 31 22.94 -2.99 -1.04
N THR A 32 22.77 -4.26 -0.70
CA THR A 32 22.52 -5.36 -1.64
C THR A 32 21.17 -6.03 -1.38
N ASP A 33 20.63 -6.74 -2.35
CA ASP A 33 19.37 -7.49 -2.20
C ASP A 33 19.57 -8.87 -1.51
N GLY A 34 20.83 -9.30 -1.22
CA GLY A 34 21.13 -10.64 -0.69
C GLY A 34 20.44 -10.97 0.64
N GLY A 35 20.39 -10.01 1.58
CA GLY A 35 19.64 -10.20 2.83
C GLY A 35 18.13 -10.37 2.62
N LEU A 36 17.56 -9.64 1.66
CA LEU A 36 16.15 -9.75 1.29
C LEU A 36 15.83 -11.07 0.57
N GLU A 37 16.76 -11.55 -0.27
CA GLU A 37 16.65 -12.86 -0.91
C GLU A 37 16.55 -13.98 0.12
N ALA A 38 17.46 -13.98 1.11
CA ALA A 38 17.43 -14.94 2.21
C ALA A 38 16.13 -14.84 3.04
N ALA A 39 15.68 -13.61 3.37
CA ALA A 39 14.46 -13.36 4.12
C ALA A 39 13.19 -13.76 3.38
N SER A 40 13.25 -13.88 2.04
CA SER A 40 12.12 -14.34 1.21
C SER A 40 11.79 -15.82 1.41
N ASN A 41 12.69 -16.60 2.02
CA ASN A 41 12.49 -18.00 2.33
C ASN A 41 12.01 -18.82 1.11
N GLY A 42 12.63 -18.59 -0.05
CA GLY A 42 12.31 -19.25 -1.33
C GLY A 42 11.03 -18.78 -2.01
N ARG A 43 10.28 -17.81 -1.46
CA ARG A 43 9.09 -17.26 -2.09
C ARG A 43 9.47 -16.33 -3.23
N LEU A 44 8.87 -16.56 -4.40
CA LEU A 44 9.11 -15.81 -5.62
C LEU A 44 7.84 -15.13 -6.11
N VAL A 45 8.00 -13.99 -6.79
CA VAL A 45 6.93 -13.24 -7.47
C VAL A 45 7.33 -13.04 -8.92
N ARG A 46 6.45 -13.39 -9.85
CA ARG A 46 6.61 -13.12 -11.28
C ARG A 46 5.90 -11.81 -11.61
N VAL A 47 6.65 -10.82 -12.03
CA VAL A 47 6.17 -9.47 -12.33
C VAL A 47 6.13 -9.26 -13.83
N GLY A 48 4.95 -8.94 -14.36
CA GLY A 48 4.76 -8.57 -15.77
C GLY A 48 4.91 -7.06 -15.97
N ALA A 49 5.79 -6.66 -16.90
CA ALA A 49 6.05 -5.26 -17.23
C ALA A 49 4.99 -4.71 -18.20
N LEU A 50 3.78 -4.38 -17.71
CA LEU A 50 2.71 -3.78 -18.54
C LEU A 50 3.01 -2.32 -18.89
N SER A 51 3.83 -1.63 -18.09
CA SER A 51 4.30 -0.27 -18.38
C SER A 51 5.44 -0.21 -19.41
N GLY A 52 5.92 -1.36 -19.91
CA GLY A 52 7.10 -1.45 -20.77
C GLY A 52 6.96 -2.48 -21.91
N ASN A 53 7.94 -3.35 -22.03
CA ASN A 53 8.08 -4.29 -23.14
C ASN A 53 7.34 -5.64 -22.98
N GLY A 54 6.51 -5.78 -21.94
CA GLY A 54 5.80 -7.02 -21.64
C GLY A 54 6.67 -8.13 -21.03
N ALA A 55 7.93 -7.85 -20.68
CA ALA A 55 8.81 -8.85 -20.07
C ALA A 55 8.30 -9.30 -18.71
N VAL A 56 8.51 -10.59 -18.39
CA VAL A 56 8.23 -11.16 -17.06
C VAL A 56 9.55 -11.31 -16.31
N THR A 57 9.59 -10.74 -15.10
CA THR A 57 10.76 -10.83 -14.22
C THR A 57 10.37 -11.61 -12.96
N THR A 58 11.14 -12.64 -12.61
CA THR A 58 10.95 -13.39 -11.36
C THR A 58 11.90 -12.83 -10.29
N VAL A 59 11.36 -12.44 -9.14
CA VAL A 59 12.13 -11.86 -8.03
C VAL A 59 11.71 -12.46 -6.69
N PRO A 60 12.63 -12.55 -5.70
CA PRO A 60 12.29 -12.92 -4.33
C PRO A 60 11.26 -11.96 -3.72
N LEU A 61 10.35 -12.48 -2.88
CA LEU A 61 9.23 -11.71 -2.32
C LEU A 61 9.67 -10.42 -1.62
N GLU A 62 10.68 -10.48 -0.75
CA GLU A 62 11.12 -9.31 0.00
C GLU A 62 11.85 -8.29 -0.90
N VAL A 63 12.52 -8.74 -1.95
CA VAL A 63 13.08 -7.85 -2.99
C VAL A 63 11.95 -7.17 -3.75
N TYR A 64 10.89 -7.91 -4.10
CA TYR A 64 9.69 -7.33 -4.72
C TYR A 64 9.08 -6.23 -3.85
N VAL A 65 8.82 -6.53 -2.57
CA VAL A 65 8.24 -5.56 -1.62
C VAL A 65 9.12 -4.32 -1.48
N ALA A 66 10.46 -4.47 -1.38
CA ALA A 66 11.36 -3.33 -1.27
C ALA A 66 11.31 -2.40 -2.51
N ARG A 67 11.11 -2.97 -3.68
CA ARG A 67 10.97 -2.22 -4.94
C ARG A 67 9.58 -1.59 -5.10
N VAL A 68 8.53 -2.21 -4.55
CA VAL A 68 7.18 -1.61 -4.43
C VAL A 68 7.23 -0.38 -3.53
N LEU A 69 7.93 -0.41 -2.40
CA LEU A 69 8.06 0.76 -1.53
C LEU A 69 8.63 1.97 -2.27
N VAL A 70 9.55 1.78 -3.21
CA VAL A 70 10.11 2.87 -4.02
C VAL A 70 9.07 3.46 -4.98
N GLY A 71 8.12 2.66 -5.43
CA GLY A 71 7.05 3.09 -6.33
C GLY A 71 5.87 3.76 -5.63
N GLU A 72 5.60 3.35 -4.39
CA GLU A 72 4.37 3.70 -3.67
C GLU A 72 4.58 4.68 -2.52
N ALA A 73 5.78 4.71 -1.88
CA ALA A 73 6.04 5.59 -0.75
C ALA A 73 6.34 7.02 -1.19
N GLU A 74 6.07 7.98 -0.28
CA GLU A 74 6.55 9.34 -0.45
C GLU A 74 8.09 9.40 -0.35
N PRO A 75 8.72 10.35 -1.07
CA PRO A 75 10.14 10.63 -0.86
C PRO A 75 10.44 10.95 0.61
N ASN A 76 11.48 10.33 1.18
CA ASN A 76 11.90 10.52 2.57
C ASN A 76 10.86 10.13 3.63
N ALA A 77 9.94 9.22 3.31
CA ALA A 77 8.99 8.71 4.28
C ALA A 77 9.72 8.13 5.52
N PRO A 78 9.25 8.41 6.74
CA PRO A 78 9.84 7.87 7.97
C PRO A 78 9.77 6.35 8.03
N ASP A 79 10.72 5.73 8.75
CA ASP A 79 10.85 4.27 8.85
C ASP A 79 9.54 3.58 9.30
N GLY A 80 8.81 4.12 10.29
CA GLY A 80 7.53 3.55 10.73
C GLY A 80 6.47 3.50 9.63
N GLY A 81 6.40 4.54 8.79
CA GLY A 81 5.51 4.59 7.63
C GLY A 81 5.92 3.60 6.53
N LEU A 82 7.23 3.52 6.23
CA LEU A 82 7.77 2.54 5.29
C LEU A 82 7.56 1.09 5.76
N GLN A 83 7.70 0.83 7.07
CA GLN A 83 7.46 -0.48 7.65
C GLN A 83 5.97 -0.87 7.58
N ALA A 84 5.06 0.05 7.89
CA ALA A 84 3.63 -0.17 7.73
C ALA A 84 3.26 -0.48 6.27
N LEU A 85 3.80 0.29 5.33
CA LEU A 85 3.61 0.04 3.90
C LEU A 85 4.21 -1.30 3.46
N ALA A 86 5.38 -1.70 4.00
CA ALA A 86 5.98 -2.99 3.69
C ALA A 86 5.08 -4.17 4.10
N ILE A 87 4.49 -4.10 5.30
CA ILE A 87 3.55 -5.14 5.79
C ILE A 87 2.30 -5.16 4.91
N ALA A 88 1.70 -4.01 4.59
CA ALA A 88 0.52 -3.91 3.74
C ALA A 88 0.81 -4.41 2.32
N ALA A 89 1.90 -3.96 1.69
CA ALA A 89 2.30 -4.37 0.34
C ALA A 89 2.59 -5.88 0.26
N ARG A 90 3.27 -6.44 1.25
CA ARG A 90 3.53 -7.88 1.34
C ARG A 90 2.22 -8.67 1.45
N THR A 91 1.30 -8.22 2.30
CA THR A 91 0.00 -8.87 2.46
C THR A 91 -0.79 -8.85 1.16
N PHE A 92 -0.88 -7.69 0.50
CA PHE A 92 -1.50 -7.56 -0.82
C PHE A 92 -0.87 -8.52 -1.83
N THR A 93 0.47 -8.55 -1.90
CA THR A 93 1.19 -9.44 -2.82
C THR A 93 0.81 -10.88 -2.60
N MET A 94 0.84 -11.37 -1.35
CA MET A 94 0.58 -12.77 -1.04
C MET A 94 -0.86 -13.18 -1.30
N VAL A 95 -1.83 -12.30 -1.08
CA VAL A 95 -3.25 -12.54 -1.39
C VAL A 95 -3.49 -12.59 -2.90
N ASN A 96 -2.76 -11.78 -3.66
CA ASN A 96 -2.99 -11.57 -5.09
C ASN A 96 -1.99 -12.33 -6.01
N ILE A 97 -1.17 -13.23 -5.47
CA ILE A 97 -0.34 -14.13 -6.29
C ILE A 97 -1.21 -14.86 -7.31
N GLY A 98 -0.78 -14.87 -8.56
CA GLY A 98 -1.50 -15.49 -9.67
C GLY A 98 -2.67 -14.67 -10.23
N ARG A 99 -2.85 -13.41 -9.82
CA ARG A 99 -3.90 -12.51 -10.35
C ARG A 99 -3.86 -12.40 -11.88
N HIS A 100 -2.67 -12.48 -12.46
CA HIS A 100 -2.41 -12.47 -13.90
C HIS A 100 -1.93 -13.83 -14.42
N SER A 101 -2.38 -14.93 -13.83
CA SER A 101 -1.95 -16.28 -14.22
C SER A 101 -2.27 -16.61 -15.68
N ARG A 102 -3.36 -16.04 -16.22
CA ARG A 102 -3.73 -16.20 -17.64
C ARG A 102 -2.77 -15.51 -18.59
N GLU A 103 -2.11 -14.46 -18.13
CA GLU A 103 -1.08 -13.70 -18.87
C GLU A 103 0.33 -14.25 -18.61
N GLY A 104 0.47 -15.27 -17.74
CA GLY A 104 1.74 -15.95 -17.49
C GLY A 104 2.60 -15.35 -16.36
N PHE A 105 2.08 -14.41 -15.56
CA PHE A 105 2.76 -13.81 -14.42
C PHE A 105 1.82 -13.67 -13.21
N ASP A 106 2.31 -13.18 -12.08
CA ASP A 106 1.52 -13.08 -10.85
C ASP A 106 0.90 -11.69 -10.68
N LEU A 107 1.72 -10.64 -10.77
CA LEU A 107 1.31 -9.24 -10.58
C LEU A 107 1.93 -8.37 -11.67
N CYS A 108 1.26 -7.26 -12.02
CA CYS A 108 1.83 -6.27 -12.94
C CYS A 108 2.54 -5.13 -12.18
N ASP A 109 3.35 -4.36 -12.91
CA ASP A 109 4.18 -3.26 -12.42
C ASP A 109 3.47 -1.90 -12.35
N THR A 110 2.13 -1.88 -12.51
CA THR A 110 1.31 -0.66 -12.57
C THR A 110 0.37 -0.53 -11.37
N THR A 111 -0.34 0.59 -11.27
CA THR A 111 -1.37 0.85 -10.25
C THR A 111 -2.55 -0.13 -10.26
N HIS A 112 -2.67 -1.00 -11.27
CA HIS A 112 -3.64 -2.09 -11.26
C HIS A 112 -3.29 -3.16 -10.21
N CYS A 113 -1.99 -3.41 -9.98
CA CYS A 113 -1.49 -4.23 -8.87
C CYS A 113 -0.74 -3.37 -7.87
N GLN A 114 0.55 -3.12 -8.12
CA GLN A 114 1.42 -2.29 -7.29
C GLN A 114 2.49 -1.64 -8.17
N VAL A 115 2.76 -0.36 -7.97
CA VAL A 115 3.81 0.33 -8.74
C VAL A 115 5.17 -0.21 -8.31
N TRP A 116 5.79 -0.97 -9.21
CA TRP A 116 7.07 -1.61 -8.96
C TRP A 116 8.20 -0.88 -9.70
N ARG A 117 9.38 -0.75 -9.06
CA ARG A 117 10.55 -0.07 -9.61
C ARG A 117 11.72 -1.03 -9.82
N ALA A 118 12.64 -0.67 -10.71
CA ALA A 118 13.76 -1.54 -11.09
C ALA A 118 14.74 -1.82 -9.95
N ALA A 119 14.89 -0.88 -8.98
CA ALA A 119 15.83 -1.02 -7.87
C ALA A 119 15.22 -0.56 -6.55
N ALA A 120 15.62 -1.21 -5.45
CA ALA A 120 15.31 -0.80 -4.10
C ALA A 120 16.30 0.26 -3.59
N THR A 121 15.85 1.11 -2.65
CA THR A 121 16.71 2.06 -1.92
C THR A 121 17.20 1.45 -0.61
N ALA A 122 18.22 2.05 0.01
CA ALA A 122 18.66 1.63 1.35
C ALA A 122 17.54 1.73 2.39
N ALA A 123 16.70 2.78 2.32
CA ALA A 123 15.56 2.96 3.23
C ALA A 123 14.50 1.87 3.04
N SER A 124 14.11 1.56 1.79
CA SER A 124 13.14 0.50 1.52
C SER A 124 13.65 -0.88 1.95
N ARG A 125 14.94 -1.18 1.72
CA ARG A 125 15.56 -2.43 2.21
C ARG A 125 15.52 -2.56 3.73
N ARG A 126 15.89 -1.49 4.47
CA ARG A 126 15.83 -1.51 5.95
C ARG A 126 14.41 -1.74 6.45
N ALA A 127 13.43 -1.02 5.90
CA ALA A 127 12.03 -1.16 6.31
C ALA A 127 11.49 -2.58 6.07
N VAL A 128 11.80 -3.17 4.92
CA VAL A 128 11.38 -4.52 4.57
C VAL A 128 12.08 -5.57 5.44
N MET A 129 13.39 -5.45 5.68
CA MET A 129 14.12 -6.34 6.58
C MET A 129 13.59 -6.30 8.01
N ALA A 130 13.27 -5.11 8.53
CA ALA A 130 12.70 -4.94 9.87
C ALA A 130 11.32 -5.62 10.03
N THR A 131 10.59 -5.81 8.93
CA THR A 131 9.24 -6.39 8.91
C THR A 131 9.17 -7.69 8.11
N ALA A 132 10.30 -8.34 7.83
CA ALA A 132 10.36 -9.52 6.97
C ALA A 132 9.37 -10.61 7.42
N GLY A 133 8.58 -11.10 6.47
CA GLY A 133 7.55 -12.12 6.71
C GLY A 133 6.31 -11.65 7.46
N GLN A 134 6.23 -10.40 7.94
CA GLN A 134 5.03 -9.88 8.62
C GLN A 134 3.93 -9.56 7.63
N VAL A 135 2.70 -10.00 7.96
CA VAL A 135 1.47 -9.85 7.17
C VAL A 135 0.28 -9.48 8.05
N LEU A 136 -0.78 -9.01 7.44
CA LEU A 136 -2.05 -8.70 8.08
C LEU A 136 -3.02 -9.87 7.94
N LEU A 137 -3.61 -10.25 9.07
CA LEU A 137 -4.59 -11.35 9.15
C LEU A 137 -5.94 -10.84 9.63
N TYR A 138 -6.99 -11.42 9.08
CA TYR A 138 -8.36 -11.35 9.59
C TYR A 138 -8.83 -12.76 9.98
N ASN A 139 -9.20 -12.96 11.23
CA ASN A 139 -9.63 -14.27 11.76
C ASN A 139 -8.66 -15.43 11.41
N GLY A 140 -7.36 -15.15 11.48
CA GLY A 140 -6.31 -16.15 11.22
C GLY A 140 -5.96 -16.40 9.76
N ALA A 141 -6.67 -15.79 8.80
CA ALA A 141 -6.39 -15.88 7.37
C ALA A 141 -5.78 -14.59 6.83
N LEU A 142 -5.01 -14.66 5.73
CA LEU A 142 -4.50 -13.47 5.04
C LEU A 142 -5.66 -12.54 4.67
N ALA A 143 -5.54 -11.28 5.05
CA ALA A 143 -6.55 -10.27 4.76
C ALA A 143 -6.35 -9.65 3.37
N GLU A 144 -7.43 -9.47 2.63
CA GLU A 144 -7.42 -8.57 1.48
C GLU A 144 -7.19 -7.14 1.98
N VAL A 145 -6.11 -6.49 1.57
CA VAL A 145 -5.78 -5.13 2.02
C VAL A 145 -5.48 -4.24 0.83
N PHE A 146 -5.74 -2.94 1.01
CA PHE A 146 -5.49 -1.92 0.00
C PHE A 146 -4.81 -0.72 0.63
N TYR A 147 -4.14 0.06 -0.19
CA TYR A 147 -3.58 1.35 0.19
C TYR A 147 -3.62 2.30 -1.01
N SER A 148 -3.57 3.58 -0.77
CA SER A 148 -3.54 4.60 -1.80
C SER A 148 -2.63 5.75 -1.40
N ALA A 149 -2.12 6.50 -2.37
CA ALA A 149 -1.15 7.57 -2.12
C ALA A 149 -1.67 8.58 -1.09
N SER A 150 -2.88 9.13 -1.29
CA SER A 150 -3.51 10.02 -0.32
C SER A 150 -5.03 9.84 -0.27
N CYS A 151 -5.58 9.81 0.95
CA CYS A 151 -7.03 9.71 1.16
C CYS A 151 -7.76 11.05 0.99
N GLY A 152 -7.08 12.19 1.11
CA GLY A 152 -7.69 13.52 1.08
C GLY A 152 -8.39 13.93 2.37
N GLY A 153 -8.05 13.29 3.51
CA GLY A 153 -8.57 13.59 4.85
C GLY A 153 -9.49 12.54 5.45
N HIS A 154 -9.92 11.55 4.67
CA HIS A 154 -10.73 10.43 5.13
C HIS A 154 -10.54 9.23 4.22
N THR A 155 -10.30 8.04 4.79
CA THR A 155 -10.31 6.81 3.99
C THR A 155 -11.75 6.34 3.75
N GLU A 156 -11.95 5.37 2.86
CA GLU A 156 -13.28 4.93 2.44
C GLU A 156 -13.61 3.51 2.91
N ASN A 157 -14.89 3.26 3.17
CA ASN A 157 -15.37 1.89 3.26
C ASN A 157 -15.21 1.21 1.89
N ALA A 158 -14.65 0.02 1.86
CA ALA A 158 -14.48 -0.70 0.59
C ALA A 158 -15.79 -0.94 -0.16
N GLY A 159 -16.90 -1.15 0.57
CA GLY A 159 -18.24 -1.34 -0.01
C GLY A 159 -18.83 -0.12 -0.70
N ASP A 160 -18.39 1.10 -0.35
CA ASP A 160 -18.83 2.34 -0.98
C ASP A 160 -18.07 2.59 -2.30
N VAL A 161 -16.93 1.96 -2.50
CA VAL A 161 -16.11 2.10 -3.70
C VAL A 161 -16.32 0.95 -4.68
N TRP A 162 -16.35 -0.29 -4.17
CA TRP A 162 -16.47 -1.50 -4.98
C TRP A 162 -17.53 -2.44 -4.45
N ALA A 163 -18.31 -3.07 -5.35
CA ALA A 163 -19.33 -4.05 -4.97
C ALA A 163 -18.78 -5.19 -4.10
N ARG A 164 -17.57 -5.71 -4.43
CA ARG A 164 -16.87 -6.72 -3.61
C ARG A 164 -16.41 -6.21 -2.25
N GLY A 165 -16.29 -4.91 -2.07
CA GLY A 165 -15.82 -4.29 -0.83
C GLY A 165 -16.68 -4.63 0.37
N ALA A 166 -17.98 -4.90 0.17
CA ALA A 166 -18.90 -5.34 1.22
C ALA A 166 -18.50 -6.69 1.88
N LEU A 167 -17.65 -7.49 1.20
CA LEU A 167 -17.11 -8.74 1.74
C LEU A 167 -15.99 -8.53 2.76
N PHE A 168 -15.49 -7.31 2.90
CA PHE A 168 -14.36 -6.97 3.76
C PHE A 168 -14.77 -6.04 4.91
N PRO A 169 -15.39 -6.56 5.99
CA PRO A 169 -15.96 -5.74 7.07
C PRO A 169 -14.90 -4.97 7.85
N TYR A 170 -13.63 -5.29 7.69
CA TYR A 170 -12.47 -4.62 8.30
C TYR A 170 -11.90 -3.48 7.46
N LEU A 171 -12.33 -3.31 6.19
CA LEU A 171 -11.94 -2.19 5.33
C LEU A 171 -12.94 -1.04 5.49
N ARG A 172 -12.91 -0.40 6.66
CA ARG A 172 -13.76 0.73 7.01
C ARG A 172 -13.02 2.03 6.82
N GLY A 173 -13.76 3.06 6.40
CA GLY A 173 -13.25 4.41 6.33
C GLY A 173 -12.95 4.97 7.71
N VAL A 174 -11.82 5.66 7.85
CA VAL A 174 -11.38 6.34 9.07
C VAL A 174 -10.97 7.78 8.74
N PRO A 175 -11.18 8.73 9.67
CA PRO A 175 -10.66 10.08 9.54
C PRO A 175 -9.13 10.08 9.49
N ASP A 176 -8.55 10.99 8.72
CA ASP A 176 -7.12 11.19 8.62
C ASP A 176 -6.80 12.70 8.53
N ASP A 177 -5.66 13.13 9.03
CA ASP A 177 -5.27 14.54 9.17
C ASP A 177 -4.40 15.06 8.02
N VAL A 178 -4.44 14.39 6.85
CA VAL A 178 -3.58 14.72 5.71
C VAL A 178 -4.03 15.93 4.90
N HIS A 179 -5.30 16.31 5.01
CA HIS A 179 -5.90 17.28 4.08
C HIS A 179 -5.37 18.72 4.26
N GLU A 180 -4.90 19.11 5.44
CA GLU A 180 -4.43 20.47 5.73
C GLU A 180 -3.20 20.89 4.92
N SER A 181 -2.40 19.94 4.47
CA SER A 181 -1.17 20.19 3.71
C SER A 181 -1.22 19.70 2.27
N GLU A 182 -2.32 19.07 1.86
CA GLU A 182 -2.51 18.67 0.47
C GLU A 182 -2.88 19.86 -0.40
N VAL A 183 -2.10 20.06 -1.47
CA VAL A 183 -2.46 21.00 -2.52
C VAL A 183 -3.64 20.40 -3.31
N PRO A 184 -4.79 21.09 -3.39
CA PRO A 184 -5.90 20.64 -4.22
C PRO A 184 -5.45 20.48 -5.68
N TRP A 185 -5.90 19.40 -6.32
CA TRP A 185 -5.73 19.24 -7.76
C TRP A 185 -6.93 19.82 -8.50
N ARG A 186 -6.70 20.26 -9.75
CA ARG A 186 -7.72 20.81 -10.63
C ARG A 186 -7.63 20.14 -12.00
N LEU A 187 -8.80 19.87 -12.58
CA LEU A 187 -8.96 19.35 -13.93
C LEU A 187 -10.08 20.13 -14.63
N GLU A 188 -9.87 20.50 -15.90
CA GLU A 188 -10.93 21.09 -16.72
C GLU A 188 -11.14 20.23 -17.98
N ARG A 189 -12.42 19.98 -18.30
CA ARG A 189 -12.84 19.22 -19.50
C ARG A 189 -14.11 19.86 -20.09
N SER A 190 -14.24 19.80 -21.40
CA SER A 190 -15.52 20.08 -22.06
C SER A 190 -16.49 18.89 -21.89
N LEU A 191 -17.80 19.13 -22.12
CA LEU A 191 -18.78 18.04 -22.14
C LEU A 191 -18.46 16.98 -23.21
N ASP A 192 -17.91 17.39 -24.37
CA ASP A 192 -17.52 16.44 -25.41
C ASP A 192 -16.31 15.58 -25.01
N GLU A 193 -15.29 16.17 -24.38
CA GLU A 193 -14.16 15.40 -23.83
C GLU A 193 -14.62 14.39 -22.77
N VAL A 194 -15.57 14.76 -21.90
CA VAL A 194 -16.16 13.83 -20.94
C VAL A 194 -16.95 12.74 -21.64
N ARG A 195 -17.81 13.08 -22.62
CA ARG A 195 -18.58 12.11 -23.39
C ARG A 195 -17.68 11.07 -24.08
N GLU A 196 -16.61 11.51 -24.71
CA GLU A 196 -15.63 10.62 -25.33
C GLU A 196 -14.91 9.72 -24.31
N ALA A 197 -14.58 10.28 -23.14
CA ALA A 197 -13.96 9.53 -22.07
C ALA A 197 -14.88 8.41 -21.56
N VAL A 198 -16.15 8.74 -21.22
CA VAL A 198 -17.09 7.76 -20.64
C VAL A 198 -17.58 6.74 -21.68
N ALA A 199 -17.51 7.06 -22.98
CA ALA A 199 -17.82 6.10 -24.03
C ALA A 199 -16.88 4.89 -24.03
N ARG A 200 -15.62 5.06 -23.59
CA ARG A 200 -14.65 3.97 -23.45
C ARG A 200 -15.03 2.93 -22.38
N VAL A 201 -15.82 3.34 -21.41
CA VAL A 201 -16.34 2.46 -20.34
C VAL A 201 -17.83 2.10 -20.54
N GLY A 202 -18.36 2.35 -21.74
CA GLY A 202 -19.67 1.87 -22.19
C GLY A 202 -20.84 2.87 -22.11
N ALA A 203 -20.68 4.07 -21.53
CA ALA A 203 -21.72 5.10 -21.50
C ALA A 203 -21.74 5.86 -22.84
N ARG A 204 -22.75 5.61 -23.68
CA ARG A 204 -22.82 6.10 -25.06
C ARG A 204 -24.11 6.87 -25.32
N GLY A 205 -24.02 7.85 -26.21
CA GLY A 205 -25.15 8.66 -26.69
C GLY A 205 -24.68 9.76 -27.65
N ALA A 206 -25.60 10.37 -28.34
CA ALA A 206 -25.31 11.41 -29.31
C ALA A 206 -24.77 12.70 -28.65
N ARG A 207 -25.27 13.00 -27.45
CA ARG A 207 -24.96 14.23 -26.73
C ARG A 207 -24.96 13.97 -25.23
N LEU A 208 -23.96 14.45 -24.52
CA LEU A 208 -23.97 14.59 -23.07
C LEU A 208 -24.50 15.98 -22.73
N GLU A 209 -25.61 16.04 -22.00
CA GLU A 209 -26.29 17.32 -21.69
C GLU A 209 -25.65 18.01 -20.49
N ASP A 210 -25.27 17.21 -19.49
CA ASP A 210 -24.72 17.68 -18.22
C ASP A 210 -23.92 16.58 -17.52
N VAL A 211 -23.21 16.94 -16.45
CA VAL A 211 -22.57 16.01 -15.50
C VAL A 211 -23.04 16.36 -14.10
N ARG A 212 -23.64 15.41 -13.39
CA ARG A 212 -24.23 15.62 -12.05
C ARG A 212 -23.58 14.72 -11.03
N LEU A 213 -23.26 15.27 -9.86
CA LEU A 213 -22.74 14.50 -8.74
C LEU A 213 -23.90 13.96 -7.91
N GLU A 214 -23.98 12.64 -7.76
CA GLU A 214 -25.09 11.95 -7.09
C GLU A 214 -24.58 11.15 -5.89
N GLY A 215 -24.86 11.67 -4.70
CA GLY A 215 -24.46 11.05 -3.45
C GLY A 215 -22.99 11.19 -3.14
N ARG A 216 -22.71 11.21 -1.84
CA ARG A 216 -21.34 11.19 -1.31
C ARG A 216 -21.24 10.15 -0.20
N SER A 217 -20.07 9.54 -0.11
CA SER A 217 -19.71 8.68 1.02
C SER A 217 -19.56 9.49 2.31
N PRO A 218 -19.48 8.85 3.48
CA PRO A 218 -19.12 9.53 4.74
C PRO A 218 -17.81 10.31 4.67
N GLY A 219 -16.83 9.85 3.87
CA GLY A 219 -15.57 10.54 3.60
C GLY A 219 -15.65 11.66 2.56
N GLY A 220 -16.87 11.97 2.05
CA GLY A 220 -17.10 13.07 1.10
C GLY A 220 -16.82 12.76 -0.36
N ARG A 221 -16.47 11.51 -0.70
CA ARG A 221 -16.20 11.09 -2.08
C ARG A 221 -17.47 10.90 -2.88
N VAL A 222 -17.42 11.26 -4.16
CA VAL A 222 -18.54 11.09 -5.10
C VAL A 222 -18.79 9.61 -5.35
N MET A 223 -20.00 9.13 -5.05
CA MET A 223 -20.39 7.73 -5.22
C MET A 223 -20.90 7.44 -6.64
N ARG A 224 -21.66 8.38 -7.22
CA ARG A 224 -22.24 8.25 -8.57
C ARG A 224 -22.13 9.57 -9.32
N VAL A 225 -22.02 9.45 -10.63
CA VAL A 225 -22.03 10.58 -11.57
C VAL A 225 -23.13 10.34 -12.58
N GLY A 226 -24.14 11.23 -12.59
CA GLY A 226 -25.21 11.25 -13.58
C GLY A 226 -24.72 11.85 -14.90
N LEU A 227 -25.14 11.24 -16.02
CA LEU A 227 -24.72 11.54 -17.38
C LEU A 227 -25.95 11.65 -18.31
N PRO A 228 -26.82 12.67 -18.10
CA PRO A 228 -28.02 12.83 -18.91
C PRO A 228 -27.70 12.87 -20.40
N GLY A 229 -28.50 12.16 -21.21
CA GLY A 229 -28.31 12.01 -22.65
C GLY A 229 -27.44 10.81 -23.07
N LEU A 230 -26.90 10.04 -22.11
CA LEU A 230 -26.16 8.82 -22.38
C LEU A 230 -26.88 7.56 -21.86
N THR A 231 -26.43 6.39 -22.30
CA THR A 231 -26.87 5.08 -21.81
C THR A 231 -25.64 4.22 -21.52
N PRO A 232 -25.43 3.72 -20.27
CA PRO A 232 -26.19 4.09 -19.08
C PRO A 232 -26.09 5.59 -18.78
N ASP A 233 -27.11 6.12 -18.10
CA ASP A 233 -27.22 7.53 -17.74
C ASP A 233 -26.47 7.89 -16.45
N SER A 234 -25.77 6.94 -15.86
CA SER A 234 -24.90 7.14 -14.70
C SER A 234 -23.79 6.10 -14.60
N LEU A 235 -22.69 6.49 -13.95
CA LEU A 235 -21.56 5.64 -13.59
C LEU A 235 -21.29 5.75 -12.10
N THR A 236 -20.60 4.75 -11.51
CA THR A 236 -20.01 4.93 -10.18
C THR A 236 -18.90 5.97 -10.25
N GLY A 237 -18.58 6.63 -9.10
CA GLY A 237 -17.48 7.58 -9.04
C GLY A 237 -16.14 6.99 -9.51
N ASP A 238 -15.88 5.72 -9.17
CA ASP A 238 -14.65 5.04 -9.58
C ASP A 238 -14.62 4.71 -11.08
N GLN A 239 -15.74 4.28 -11.66
CA GLN A 239 -15.87 4.09 -13.12
C GLN A 239 -15.66 5.41 -13.88
N PHE A 240 -16.27 6.50 -13.40
CA PHE A 240 -16.12 7.83 -13.98
C PHE A 240 -14.66 8.31 -13.88
N ARG A 241 -14.03 8.11 -12.72
CA ARG A 241 -12.61 8.40 -12.52
C ARG A 241 -11.72 7.60 -13.49
N GLY A 242 -11.97 6.31 -13.63
CA GLY A 242 -11.23 5.46 -14.58
C GLY A 242 -11.41 5.90 -16.03
N ALA A 243 -12.63 6.34 -16.41
CA ALA A 243 -12.91 6.86 -17.75
C ALA A 243 -12.12 8.13 -18.09
N LEU A 244 -12.03 9.08 -17.15
CA LEU A 244 -11.27 10.31 -17.33
C LEU A 244 -9.75 10.11 -17.20
N GLY A 245 -9.32 8.99 -16.62
CA GLY A 245 -7.92 8.67 -16.37
C GLY A 245 -7.49 8.94 -14.93
N PHE A 246 -6.86 7.94 -14.32
CA PHE A 246 -6.44 7.99 -12.91
C PHE A 246 -5.37 9.05 -12.59
N ALA A 247 -4.62 9.48 -13.60
CA ALA A 247 -3.64 10.56 -13.45
C ALA A 247 -4.30 11.95 -13.50
N ASP A 248 -5.38 12.10 -14.27
CA ASP A 248 -6.10 13.35 -14.45
C ASP A 248 -7.12 13.59 -13.33
N LEU A 249 -8.11 12.70 -13.20
CA LEU A 249 -9.06 12.71 -12.08
C LEU A 249 -8.50 11.88 -10.94
N ARG A 250 -7.65 12.52 -10.11
CA ARG A 250 -6.77 11.83 -9.16
C ARG A 250 -7.50 11.06 -8.05
N SER A 251 -8.71 11.50 -7.69
CA SER A 251 -9.55 10.84 -6.69
C SER A 251 -11.02 11.08 -6.99
N THR A 252 -11.92 10.45 -6.24
CA THR A 252 -13.35 10.74 -6.26
C THR A 252 -13.78 11.79 -5.22
N ALA A 253 -12.82 12.34 -4.43
CA ALA A 253 -13.06 13.44 -3.49
C ALA A 253 -12.95 14.79 -4.21
N PHE A 254 -13.95 15.17 -4.98
CA PHE A 254 -13.95 16.39 -5.77
C PHE A 254 -15.30 17.11 -5.76
N SER A 255 -15.27 18.41 -6.04
CA SER A 255 -16.40 19.24 -6.44
C SER A 255 -16.39 19.45 -7.95
N LEU A 256 -17.53 19.80 -8.51
CA LEU A 256 -17.72 20.07 -9.92
C LEU A 256 -18.43 21.41 -10.08
N GLU A 257 -17.87 22.23 -10.93
CA GLU A 257 -18.47 23.53 -11.33
C GLU A 257 -18.51 23.62 -12.84
N ARG A 258 -19.60 24.15 -13.39
CA ARG A 258 -19.67 24.50 -14.81
C ARG A 258 -19.23 25.95 -15.01
N VAL A 259 -18.19 26.13 -15.81
CA VAL A 259 -17.62 27.45 -16.16
C VAL A 259 -17.73 27.63 -17.67
N GLY A 260 -18.79 28.30 -18.12
CA GLY A 260 -19.13 28.41 -19.54
C GLY A 260 -19.45 27.06 -20.19
N ASP A 261 -18.65 26.67 -21.18
CA ASP A 261 -18.73 25.39 -21.90
C ASP A 261 -17.86 24.29 -21.27
N ARG A 262 -17.13 24.60 -20.20
CA ARG A 262 -16.22 23.67 -19.51
C ARG A 262 -16.73 23.26 -18.14
N LEU A 263 -16.31 22.07 -17.76
CA LEU A 263 -16.48 21.48 -16.43
C LEU A 263 -15.15 21.58 -15.69
N ARG A 264 -15.17 22.22 -14.52
CA ARG A 264 -14.04 22.31 -13.61
C ARG A 264 -14.23 21.34 -12.46
N PHE A 265 -13.30 20.42 -12.34
CA PHE A 265 -13.19 19.49 -11.23
C PHE A 265 -12.11 20.00 -10.28
N GLU A 266 -12.41 20.08 -9.02
CA GLU A 266 -11.45 20.50 -7.99
C GLU A 266 -11.53 19.52 -6.82
N GLY A 267 -10.40 18.93 -6.42
CA GLY A 267 -10.43 17.86 -5.45
C GLY A 267 -9.14 17.68 -4.68
N ARG A 268 -9.14 16.71 -3.75
CA ARG A 268 -8.03 16.32 -2.89
C ARG A 268 -7.82 14.83 -2.94
N GLY A 269 -6.66 14.39 -2.46
CA GLY A 269 -6.31 12.97 -2.44
C GLY A 269 -5.88 12.43 -3.80
N TYR A 270 -5.25 11.26 -3.76
CA TYR A 270 -4.80 10.52 -4.94
C TYR A 270 -4.97 9.02 -4.72
N GLY A 271 -5.86 8.41 -5.49
CA GLY A 271 -6.21 7.01 -5.41
C GLY A 271 -7.65 6.76 -4.96
N HIS A 272 -7.99 5.49 -4.75
CA HIS A 272 -9.34 5.04 -4.38
C HIS A 272 -9.73 5.37 -2.93
N GLY A 273 -8.77 5.63 -2.04
CA GLY A 273 -9.00 6.00 -0.64
C GLY A 273 -9.32 4.84 0.30
N VAL A 274 -9.40 3.59 -0.16
CA VAL A 274 -9.70 2.43 0.69
C VAL A 274 -8.45 1.93 1.39
N GLY A 275 -8.56 1.57 2.67
CA GLY A 275 -7.49 1.02 3.48
C GLY A 275 -6.46 2.07 3.91
N MET A 276 -5.16 1.79 3.83
CA MET A 276 -4.14 2.68 4.35
C MET A 276 -3.85 3.87 3.42
N CYS A 277 -3.80 5.07 3.99
CA CYS A 277 -3.29 6.27 3.33
C CYS A 277 -1.77 6.34 3.50
N VAL A 278 -1.01 6.34 2.40
CA VAL A 278 0.47 6.35 2.46
C VAL A 278 1.00 7.65 3.06
N VAL A 279 0.46 8.81 2.61
CA VAL A 279 0.79 10.12 3.19
C VAL A 279 0.43 10.17 4.68
N GLY A 280 -0.75 9.69 5.06
CA GLY A 280 -1.19 9.64 6.45
C GLY A 280 -0.30 8.73 7.31
N ALA A 281 0.08 7.56 6.81
CA ALA A 281 1.03 6.66 7.49
C ALA A 281 2.39 7.35 7.74
N GLY A 282 2.90 8.10 6.76
CA GLY A 282 4.11 8.91 6.90
C GLY A 282 3.99 9.95 8.01
N ARG A 283 2.85 10.68 8.09
CA ARG A 283 2.61 11.69 9.13
C ARG A 283 2.47 11.09 10.52
N ARG A 284 1.80 9.94 10.64
CA ARG A 284 1.72 9.20 11.90
C ARG A 284 3.10 8.77 12.37
N ALA A 285 3.92 8.26 11.46
CA ALA A 285 5.31 7.92 11.77
C ALA A 285 6.15 9.14 12.19
N GLN A 286 5.94 10.33 11.59
CA GLN A 286 6.58 11.59 12.02
C GLN A 286 6.21 11.98 13.46
N ARG A 287 5.02 11.60 13.94
CA ARG A 287 4.59 11.77 15.34
C ARG A 287 5.10 10.67 16.28
N GLY A 288 5.91 9.73 15.78
CA GLY A 288 6.49 8.65 16.58
C GLY A 288 5.65 7.39 16.64
N GLU A 289 4.56 7.27 15.87
CA GLU A 289 3.76 6.03 15.82
C GLU A 289 4.56 4.92 15.15
N THR A 290 4.49 3.71 15.74
CA THR A 290 5.11 2.50 15.17
C THR A 290 4.30 1.97 13.98
N ALA A 291 4.89 1.10 13.18
CA ALA A 291 4.18 0.45 12.08
C ALA A 291 2.90 -0.26 12.53
N GLU A 292 2.92 -0.93 13.68
CA GLU A 292 1.76 -1.63 14.24
C GLU A 292 0.65 -0.66 14.64
N GLN A 293 0.99 0.49 15.26
CA GLN A 293 0.01 1.52 15.61
C GLN A 293 -0.62 2.14 14.37
N ILE A 294 0.18 2.42 13.35
CA ILE A 294 -0.29 2.93 12.05
C ILE A 294 -1.25 1.93 11.40
N LEU A 295 -0.87 0.65 11.33
CA LEU A 295 -1.71 -0.40 10.76
C LEU A 295 -2.99 -0.61 11.55
N ALA A 296 -2.95 -0.54 12.88
CA ALA A 296 -4.12 -0.63 13.75
C ALA A 296 -5.11 0.52 13.53
N HIS A 297 -4.64 1.72 13.15
CA HIS A 297 -5.51 2.84 12.79
C HIS A 297 -6.30 2.56 11.50
N TYR A 298 -5.61 2.13 10.44
CA TYR A 298 -6.26 1.91 9.14
C TYR A 298 -6.98 0.56 9.01
N PHE A 299 -6.57 -0.41 9.82
CA PHE A 299 -7.08 -1.79 9.81
C PHE A 299 -7.36 -2.29 11.23
N PRO A 300 -8.32 -1.69 11.96
CA PRO A 300 -8.50 -1.92 13.40
C PRO A 300 -8.90 -3.36 13.77
N LEU A 301 -9.36 -4.17 12.80
CA LEU A 301 -9.76 -5.56 13.02
C LEU A 301 -8.72 -6.57 12.54
N LEU A 302 -7.59 -6.10 12.01
CA LEU A 302 -6.53 -6.97 11.54
C LEU A 302 -5.43 -7.12 12.59
N THR A 303 -4.73 -8.25 12.54
CA THR A 303 -3.57 -8.51 13.39
C THR A 303 -2.33 -8.72 12.54
N VAL A 304 -1.20 -8.16 12.99
CA VAL A 304 0.11 -8.40 12.38
C VAL A 304 0.66 -9.71 12.90
N ARG A 305 1.08 -10.63 12.02
CA ARG A 305 1.73 -11.90 12.35
C ARG A 305 2.80 -12.21 11.33
N ARG A 306 3.75 -13.07 11.69
CA ARG A 306 4.67 -13.63 10.70
C ARG A 306 3.97 -14.74 9.92
N PHE A 307 4.11 -14.71 8.61
CA PHE A 307 3.50 -15.71 7.74
C PHE A 307 3.97 -17.13 8.04
N ASP A 308 5.24 -17.30 8.38
CA ASP A 308 5.80 -18.63 8.69
C ASP A 308 5.23 -19.26 9.98
N ASP A 309 4.58 -18.45 10.84
CA ASP A 309 3.90 -18.94 12.04
C ASP A 309 2.50 -19.51 11.76
N LEU A 310 1.94 -19.26 10.55
CA LEU A 310 0.60 -19.74 10.15
C LEU A 310 0.60 -21.20 9.69
N ALA A 311 1.76 -21.74 9.38
CA ALA A 311 1.92 -23.13 8.91
C ALA A 311 2.09 -24.15 10.06
N ARG A 312 1.99 -23.70 11.30
CA ARG A 312 2.09 -24.51 12.51
C ARG A 312 0.73 -24.62 13.18
#